data_d819ae4507b31897c4817a8bb9bbbcad
#
_entry.id   d819ae4507b31897c4817a8bb9bbbcad
#
_cell.length_a   1.000
_cell.length_b   1.000
_cell.length_c   1.000
_cell.angle_alpha   90.00
_cell.angle_beta   90.00
_cell.angle_gamma   90.00
#
_symmetry.space_group_name_H-M   'P 1'
#
loop_
_entity.id
_entity.type
_entity.pdbx_description
1 polymer ?
#
loop_
_entity_poly.entity_id
_entity_poly.type
_entity_poly.pdbx_seq_one_letter_code
_entity_poly.pdbx_strand_id
1 'polypeptide(L)'
;MKKIFIILCACAILPLQAAKPKRLTEDQVIQTMKKATQFMVERVSNNGSYLWNYAPDFSRVWGELECKPSMMWIERGTPAMGNVFLDAYHATGDEYYFKAAEAAAAAVIWAQLSCGGWNYMADYAGEGSLKDWYEKVAKGYTYPAQEHLHYAGNATFDDGTIDAAGFLLRMYAENWDPKYRPAINKAIDFMIESQYPVGGWPQRYPLKFDFVKNGNADYSSFMTINDGVHTGNINFLLDCYRVLGDNRVLEPIYRAMSCVLVLQGGAPQAGWAMQHQLDMNYSPGHARDFEPRGYASTATAEMIDNLIRFYRWTGDSKYLSRIPDAFEFLESIKYGQEDIEFFGLSIPEGQILCPTFVEVGTNKPLYLHRADGKYWVDYDPHDIINHYKSYRFIKIAALKKQYEEVLAMSKEEALKESPFLGDNSGIYKYPQYVSKGSGIKENEELITKLVNDLKAKPYWPGKLPGVSRENPGFSTAELPTECISTAIYMQNMTHLINYLIIE
;
A
#
# COMPACT_ATOMS: atom_id res chain seq x y z
N MET A 1 88.83 -18.44 -23.33
CA MET A 1 87.66 -18.99 -22.64
C MET A 1 87.09 -17.87 -21.81
N LYS A 2 86.06 -17.20 -22.31
CA LYS A 2 85.34 -16.06 -21.53
C LYS A 2 84.23 -16.66 -20.75
N LYS A 3 84.25 -16.54 -19.44
CA LYS A 3 83.17 -16.90 -18.54
C LYS A 3 82.14 -15.78 -18.52
N ILE A 4 80.90 -16.06 -18.92
CA ILE A 4 79.72 -15.19 -18.83
C ILE A 4 79.09 -15.44 -17.46
N PHE A 5 79.01 -14.39 -16.61
CA PHE A 5 78.24 -14.37 -15.40
C PHE A 5 76.82 -13.89 -15.70
N ILE A 6 75.82 -14.75 -15.50
CA ILE A 6 74.41 -14.42 -15.57
C ILE A 6 73.96 -13.98 -14.16
N ILE A 7 73.64 -12.70 -13.98
CA ILE A 7 73.01 -12.17 -12.76
C ILE A 7 71.51 -12.40 -12.91
N LEU A 8 70.94 -13.29 -12.08
CA LEU A 8 69.52 -13.43 -11.92
C LEU A 8 69.03 -12.30 -10.97
N CYS A 9 68.31 -11.32 -11.50
CA CYS A 9 67.51 -10.41 -10.70
C CYS A 9 66.21 -11.09 -10.27
N ALA A 10 66.13 -11.50 -9.02
CA ALA A 10 64.88 -11.93 -8.39
C ALA A 10 64.02 -10.69 -8.08
N CYS A 11 63.01 -10.43 -8.96
CA CYS A 11 61.97 -9.47 -8.63
C CYS A 11 61.02 -10.10 -7.56
N ALA A 12 61.14 -9.62 -6.32
CA ALA A 12 60.19 -9.95 -5.27
C ALA A 12 58.83 -9.27 -5.60
N ILE A 13 57.87 -10.04 -6.06
CA ILE A 13 56.48 -9.63 -6.19
C ILE A 13 55.90 -9.58 -4.76
N LEU A 14 55.84 -8.40 -4.16
CA LEU A 14 55.10 -8.17 -2.95
C LEU A 14 53.60 -8.30 -3.32
N PRO A 15 52.83 -9.13 -2.58
CA PRO A 15 51.40 -9.19 -2.79
C PRO A 15 50.81 -7.83 -2.42
N LEU A 16 50.17 -7.16 -3.37
CA LEU A 16 49.33 -6.01 -3.07
C LEU A 16 48.17 -6.53 -2.18
N GLN A 17 48.29 -6.34 -0.88
CA GLN A 17 47.15 -6.52 0.01
C GLN A 17 46.12 -5.48 -0.39
N ALA A 18 45.05 -5.92 -1.03
CA ALA A 18 43.87 -5.11 -1.23
C ALA A 18 43.44 -4.59 0.16
N ALA A 19 43.51 -3.28 0.35
CA ALA A 19 43.05 -2.65 1.60
C ALA A 19 41.60 -3.10 1.82
N LYS A 20 41.32 -3.71 2.99
CA LYS A 20 39.94 -4.02 3.36
C LYS A 20 39.11 -2.76 3.19
N PRO A 21 37.93 -2.84 2.55
CA PRO A 21 37.08 -1.65 2.40
C PRO A 21 36.87 -1.05 3.79
N LYS A 22 37.09 0.25 3.91
CA LYS A 22 36.96 0.99 5.16
C LYS A 22 35.48 0.90 5.56
N ARG A 23 35.21 0.29 6.72
CA ARG A 23 33.83 0.18 7.23
C ARG A 23 33.18 1.57 7.28
N LEU A 24 31.93 1.64 6.84
CA LEU A 24 31.14 2.87 6.92
C LEU A 24 30.95 3.27 8.40
N THR A 25 31.05 4.56 8.66
CA THR A 25 30.72 5.11 9.98
C THR A 25 29.22 5.49 10.00
N GLU A 26 28.60 5.43 11.16
CA GLU A 26 27.22 5.93 11.37
C GLU A 26 27.08 7.37 10.90
N ASP A 27 28.08 8.23 11.18
CA ASP A 27 28.08 9.62 10.70
C ASP A 27 27.97 9.73 9.19
N GLN A 28 28.63 8.86 8.42
CA GLN A 28 28.53 8.86 6.96
C GLN A 28 27.12 8.49 6.50
N VAL A 29 26.46 7.56 7.18
CA VAL A 29 25.07 7.18 6.92
C VAL A 29 24.14 8.34 7.24
N ILE A 30 24.27 8.95 8.42
CA ILE A 30 23.46 10.10 8.85
C ILE A 30 23.62 11.28 7.90
N GLN A 31 24.86 11.61 7.49
CA GLN A 31 25.10 12.68 6.52
C GLN A 31 24.50 12.38 5.15
N THR A 32 24.50 11.11 4.72
CA THR A 32 23.89 10.67 3.47
C THR A 32 22.38 10.84 3.51
N MET A 33 21.74 10.38 4.60
CA MET A 33 20.31 10.57 4.84
C MET A 33 19.95 12.06 4.81
N LYS A 34 20.73 12.90 5.52
CA LYS A 34 20.51 14.35 5.58
C LYS A 34 20.59 15.01 4.20
N LYS A 35 21.65 14.71 3.43
CA LYS A 35 21.83 15.24 2.07
C LYS A 35 20.67 14.87 1.14
N ALA A 36 20.24 13.59 1.16
CA ALA A 36 19.11 13.16 0.36
C ALA A 36 17.82 13.88 0.76
N THR A 37 17.57 14.01 2.06
CA THR A 37 16.37 14.67 2.57
C THR A 37 16.37 16.17 2.26
N GLN A 38 17.52 16.86 2.38
CA GLN A 38 17.62 18.25 2.00
C GLN A 38 17.24 18.47 0.54
N PHE A 39 17.71 17.60 -0.36
CA PHE A 39 17.31 17.67 -1.77
C PHE A 39 15.79 17.50 -1.94
N MET A 40 15.17 16.51 -1.28
CA MET A 40 13.73 16.30 -1.37
C MET A 40 12.94 17.47 -0.81
N VAL A 41 13.35 18.04 0.32
CA VAL A 41 12.66 19.15 0.98
C VAL A 41 12.84 20.48 0.23
N GLU A 42 14.07 20.78 -0.22
CA GLU A 42 14.40 22.11 -0.74
C GLU A 42 14.19 22.24 -2.26
N ARG A 43 14.20 21.12 -3.00
CA ARG A 43 14.15 21.15 -4.47
C ARG A 43 12.93 20.43 -5.05
N VAL A 44 12.42 19.38 -4.39
CA VAL A 44 11.34 18.53 -4.91
C VAL A 44 10.00 18.90 -4.31
N SER A 45 9.97 19.20 -3.02
CA SER A 45 8.74 19.51 -2.30
C SER A 45 8.04 20.76 -2.87
N ASN A 46 6.72 20.67 -2.98
CA ASN A 46 5.85 21.81 -3.21
C ASN A 46 5.00 22.07 -1.96
N ASN A 47 5.33 23.11 -1.18
CA ASN A 47 4.65 23.44 0.09
C ASN A 47 4.55 22.24 1.06
N GLY A 48 5.59 21.41 1.16
CA GLY A 48 5.63 20.22 2.01
C GLY A 48 5.02 18.98 1.35
N SER A 49 4.41 19.10 0.19
CA SER A 49 3.79 17.97 -0.52
C SER A 49 4.68 17.37 -1.61
N TYR A 50 4.31 16.16 -2.01
CA TYR A 50 5.05 15.34 -2.97
C TYR A 50 4.13 14.64 -3.97
N LEU A 51 4.65 14.43 -5.18
CA LEU A 51 4.17 13.47 -6.17
C LEU A 51 5.08 12.23 -6.13
N TRP A 52 4.79 11.21 -6.96
CA TRP A 52 5.59 9.97 -6.96
C TRP A 52 6.91 10.11 -7.72
N ASN A 53 6.89 10.81 -8.87
CA ASN A 53 8.06 10.91 -9.74
C ASN A 53 8.16 12.28 -10.41
N TYR A 54 9.40 12.68 -10.69
CA TYR A 54 9.72 13.96 -11.33
C TYR A 54 10.80 13.73 -12.39
N ALA A 55 10.68 14.37 -13.54
CA ALA A 55 11.78 14.47 -14.48
C ALA A 55 12.96 15.22 -13.79
N PRO A 56 14.24 14.90 -14.12
CA PRO A 56 15.38 15.54 -13.47
C PRO A 56 15.43 17.07 -13.58
N ASP A 57 14.82 17.61 -14.62
CA ASP A 57 14.68 19.05 -14.89
C ASP A 57 13.35 19.64 -14.40
N PHE A 58 12.51 18.83 -13.74
CA PHE A 58 11.18 19.19 -13.24
C PHE A 58 10.17 19.61 -14.33
N SER A 59 10.47 19.41 -15.60
CA SER A 59 9.58 19.76 -16.71
C SER A 59 8.29 18.93 -16.73
N ARG A 60 8.34 17.70 -16.18
CA ARG A 60 7.22 16.76 -16.10
C ARG A 60 7.21 16.07 -14.76
N VAL A 61 6.01 15.79 -14.26
CA VAL A 61 5.80 15.16 -12.94
C VAL A 61 4.66 14.14 -13.00
N TRP A 62 4.72 13.13 -12.14
CA TRP A 62 3.76 12.03 -12.10
C TRP A 62 3.38 11.65 -10.66
N GLY A 63 2.08 11.41 -10.44
CA GLY A 63 1.61 10.42 -9.48
C GLY A 63 1.53 9.06 -10.17
N GLU A 64 0.42 8.36 -10.07
CA GLU A 64 0.14 7.19 -10.91
C GLU A 64 0.08 7.58 -12.39
N LEU A 65 -0.51 8.72 -12.69
CA LEU A 65 -0.60 9.33 -14.02
C LEU A 65 0.23 10.63 -14.06
N GLU A 66 0.46 11.16 -15.28
CA GLU A 66 1.11 12.47 -15.40
C GLU A 66 0.27 13.58 -14.75
N CYS A 67 0.91 14.39 -13.93
CA CYS A 67 0.31 15.46 -13.15
C CYS A 67 0.75 16.84 -13.60
N LYS A 68 0.08 17.87 -13.08
CA LYS A 68 0.57 19.24 -13.13
C LYS A 68 1.55 19.49 -11.99
N PRO A 69 2.56 20.35 -12.14
CA PRO A 69 3.49 20.70 -11.06
C PRO A 69 2.82 21.31 -9.81
N SER A 70 1.60 21.84 -9.95
CA SER A 70 0.80 22.38 -8.85
C SER A 70 0.05 21.31 -8.04
N MET A 71 0.10 20.05 -8.45
CA MET A 71 -0.61 18.96 -7.79
C MET A 71 0.25 18.32 -6.70
N MET A 72 -0.43 17.67 -5.77
CA MET A 72 0.14 16.75 -4.79
C MET A 72 -0.55 15.40 -4.87
N TRP A 73 0.12 14.36 -4.42
CA TRP A 73 -0.44 13.00 -4.35
C TRP A 73 -0.50 12.54 -2.88
N ILE A 74 -1.64 11.99 -2.47
CA ILE A 74 -1.88 11.47 -1.12
C ILE A 74 -1.45 10.01 -1.04
N GLU A 75 -2.08 9.14 -1.83
CA GLU A 75 -1.80 7.71 -1.86
C GLU A 75 -0.31 7.46 -2.11
N ARG A 76 0.36 6.76 -1.17
CA ARG A 76 1.82 6.45 -1.24
C ARG A 76 2.70 7.68 -1.57
N GLY A 77 2.17 8.88 -1.35
CA GLY A 77 2.83 10.15 -1.67
C GLY A 77 3.20 10.94 -0.43
N THR A 78 2.53 12.08 -0.22
CA THR A 78 2.85 13.04 0.85
C THR A 78 2.82 12.43 2.26
N PRO A 79 1.78 11.68 2.67
CA PRO A 79 1.76 11.03 3.99
C PRO A 79 2.89 10.03 4.19
N ALA A 80 3.20 9.24 3.17
CA ALA A 80 4.28 8.25 3.22
C ALA A 80 5.65 8.91 3.38
N MET A 81 5.91 10.02 2.66
CA MET A 81 7.11 10.82 2.85
C MET A 81 7.22 11.37 4.28
N GLY A 82 6.11 11.89 4.83
CA GLY A 82 6.05 12.36 6.21
C GLY A 82 6.38 11.27 7.23
N ASN A 83 5.89 10.05 7.01
CA ASN A 83 6.21 8.91 7.86
C ASN A 83 7.70 8.55 7.83
N VAL A 84 8.34 8.57 6.67
CA VAL A 84 9.79 8.31 6.56
C VAL A 84 10.61 9.42 7.20
N PHE A 85 10.16 10.68 7.15
CA PHE A 85 10.81 11.77 7.87
C PHE A 85 10.74 11.56 9.39
N LEU A 86 9.60 11.14 9.94
CA LEU A 86 9.50 10.79 11.35
C LEU A 86 10.42 9.62 11.75
N ASP A 87 10.46 8.58 10.91
CA ASP A 87 11.38 7.46 11.15
C ASP A 87 12.84 7.92 11.18
N ALA A 88 13.23 8.81 10.27
CA ALA A 88 14.56 9.40 10.24
C ALA A 88 14.84 10.31 11.45
N TYR A 89 13.83 11.05 11.93
CA TYR A 89 13.92 11.81 13.17
C TYR A 89 14.23 10.90 14.36
N HIS A 90 13.47 9.82 14.50
CA HIS A 90 13.68 8.85 15.59
C HIS A 90 15.04 8.13 15.52
N ALA A 91 15.53 7.87 14.31
CA ALA A 91 16.81 7.19 14.12
C ALA A 91 18.02 8.10 14.39
N THR A 92 17.87 9.43 14.20
CA THR A 92 19.01 10.36 14.24
C THR A 92 18.92 11.44 15.30
N GLY A 93 17.72 11.75 15.82
CA GLY A 93 17.46 12.88 16.71
C GLY A 93 17.52 14.25 16.03
N ASP A 94 17.66 14.31 14.70
CA ASP A 94 17.80 15.59 13.98
C ASP A 94 16.44 16.21 13.68
N GLU A 95 16.16 17.34 14.34
CA GLU A 95 14.93 18.14 14.22
C GLU A 95 14.57 18.57 12.78
N TYR A 96 15.52 18.55 11.86
CA TYR A 96 15.25 18.84 10.45
C TYR A 96 14.24 17.89 9.85
N TYR A 97 14.30 16.61 10.21
CA TYR A 97 13.35 15.61 9.74
C TYR A 97 11.97 15.82 10.34
N PHE A 98 11.90 16.17 11.63
CA PHE A 98 10.61 16.47 12.27
C PHE A 98 9.93 17.67 11.59
N LYS A 99 10.68 18.75 11.29
CA LYS A 99 10.16 19.90 10.56
C LYS A 99 9.70 19.55 9.14
N ALA A 100 10.40 18.64 8.46
CA ALA A 100 9.97 18.14 7.16
C ALA A 100 8.65 17.36 7.26
N ALA A 101 8.47 16.55 8.30
CA ALA A 101 7.21 15.86 8.59
C ALA A 101 6.08 16.84 8.93
N GLU A 102 6.35 17.90 9.70
CA GLU A 102 5.37 18.97 9.98
C GLU A 102 4.90 19.68 8.71
N ALA A 103 5.82 19.97 7.78
CA ALA A 103 5.45 20.55 6.49
C ALA A 103 4.57 19.60 5.66
N ALA A 104 4.89 18.31 5.64
CA ALA A 104 4.05 17.30 4.99
C ALA A 104 2.66 17.21 5.64
N ALA A 105 2.58 17.24 6.97
CA ALA A 105 1.32 17.22 7.70
C ALA A 105 0.46 18.45 7.41
N ALA A 106 1.07 19.64 7.31
CA ALA A 106 0.36 20.86 6.93
C ALA A 106 -0.24 20.76 5.51
N ALA A 107 0.50 20.18 4.56
CA ALA A 107 0.00 19.91 3.21
C ALA A 107 -1.17 18.91 3.21
N VAL A 108 -1.08 17.84 4.01
CA VAL A 108 -2.15 16.85 4.16
C VAL A 108 -3.40 17.49 4.76
N ILE A 109 -3.27 18.31 5.80
CA ILE A 109 -4.41 19.04 6.39
C ILE A 109 -5.05 19.97 5.36
N TRP A 110 -4.25 20.68 4.57
CA TRP A 110 -4.74 21.57 3.52
C TRP A 110 -5.57 20.81 2.47
N ALA A 111 -5.16 19.59 2.11
CA ALA A 111 -5.82 18.76 1.11
C ALA A 111 -7.11 18.06 1.60
N GLN A 112 -7.45 18.16 2.90
CA GLN A 112 -8.63 17.50 3.46
C GLN A 112 -9.92 18.07 2.86
N LEU A 113 -10.75 17.21 2.30
CA LEU A 113 -12.05 17.58 1.75
C LEU A 113 -13.03 17.99 2.88
N SER A 114 -14.07 18.74 2.50
CA SER A 114 -15.10 19.19 3.45
C SER A 114 -15.83 18.04 4.14
N CYS A 115 -15.93 16.86 3.49
CA CYS A 115 -16.51 15.65 4.06
C CYS A 115 -15.62 15.00 5.13
N GLY A 116 -14.36 15.40 5.27
CA GLY A 116 -13.42 14.87 6.27
C GLY A 116 -12.42 13.84 5.74
N GLY A 117 -12.63 13.29 4.55
CA GLY A 117 -11.70 12.37 3.88
C GLY A 117 -10.77 13.08 2.89
N TRP A 118 -10.00 12.29 2.14
CA TRP A 118 -9.08 12.76 1.10
C TRP A 118 -9.32 12.02 -0.22
N ASN A 119 -9.07 12.71 -1.32
CA ASN A 119 -8.92 12.08 -2.63
C ASN A 119 -7.45 11.63 -2.82
N TYR A 120 -7.14 10.89 -3.88
CA TYR A 120 -5.76 10.50 -4.22
C TYR A 120 -4.85 11.70 -4.45
N MET A 121 -5.40 12.81 -4.96
CA MET A 121 -4.66 14.02 -5.28
C MET A 121 -5.42 15.28 -4.89
N ALA A 122 -4.67 16.36 -4.73
CA ALA A 122 -5.18 17.72 -4.65
C ALA A 122 -4.36 18.66 -5.54
N ASP A 123 -4.88 19.83 -5.87
CA ASP A 123 -4.23 20.80 -6.74
C ASP A 123 -4.22 22.18 -6.09
N TYR A 124 -3.02 22.72 -5.80
CA TYR A 124 -2.85 24.07 -5.24
C TYR A 124 -3.37 25.16 -6.17
N ALA A 125 -3.47 24.89 -7.48
CA ALA A 125 -4.10 25.81 -8.42
C ALA A 125 -5.65 25.82 -8.33
N GLY A 126 -6.23 25.01 -7.42
CA GLY A 126 -7.64 24.99 -7.09
C GLY A 126 -8.47 23.97 -7.85
N GLU A 127 -9.74 23.86 -7.44
CA GLU A 127 -10.68 22.84 -7.95
C GLU A 127 -10.89 22.91 -9.47
N GLY A 128 -10.95 24.10 -10.04
CA GLY A 128 -11.08 24.27 -11.50
C GLY A 128 -9.91 23.65 -12.27
N SER A 129 -8.68 23.81 -11.75
CA SER A 129 -7.49 23.18 -12.30
C SER A 129 -7.53 21.66 -12.17
N LEU A 130 -8.01 21.15 -11.05
CA LEU A 130 -8.14 19.70 -10.83
C LEU A 130 -9.18 19.09 -11.80
N LYS A 131 -10.33 19.74 -12.00
CA LYS A 131 -11.35 19.32 -13.00
C LYS A 131 -10.81 19.28 -14.41
N ASP A 132 -10.06 20.31 -14.83
CA ASP A 132 -9.38 20.35 -16.12
C ASP A 132 -8.38 19.19 -16.29
N TRP A 133 -7.67 18.82 -15.23
CA TRP A 133 -6.80 17.65 -15.25
C TRP A 133 -7.58 16.35 -15.49
N TYR A 134 -8.68 16.12 -14.76
CA TYR A 134 -9.55 14.95 -14.96
C TYR A 134 -10.09 14.85 -16.40
N GLU A 135 -10.53 15.98 -16.97
CA GLU A 135 -10.99 16.00 -18.36
C GLU A 135 -9.88 15.64 -19.37
N LYS A 136 -8.65 16.08 -19.12
CA LYS A 136 -7.48 15.72 -19.94
C LYS A 136 -7.12 14.26 -19.80
N VAL A 137 -7.13 13.73 -18.61
CA VAL A 137 -6.89 12.30 -18.34
C VAL A 137 -7.92 11.45 -19.07
N ALA A 138 -9.21 11.79 -18.98
CA ALA A 138 -10.27 11.05 -19.65
C ALA A 138 -10.13 11.01 -21.19
N LYS A 139 -9.53 12.05 -21.78
CA LYS A 139 -9.30 12.13 -23.24
C LYS A 139 -8.01 11.48 -23.69
N GLY A 140 -6.96 11.54 -22.87
CA GLY A 140 -5.59 11.20 -23.26
C GLY A 140 -5.11 9.84 -22.82
N TYR A 141 -5.77 9.21 -21.86
CA TYR A 141 -5.32 7.95 -21.27
C TYR A 141 -6.19 6.77 -21.69
N THR A 142 -5.54 5.65 -21.96
CA THR A 142 -6.19 4.36 -22.22
C THR A 142 -6.39 3.55 -20.94
N TYR A 143 -5.88 4.04 -19.81
CA TYR A 143 -6.02 3.39 -18.50
C TYR A 143 -7.48 3.39 -18.07
N PRO A 144 -8.02 2.23 -17.67
CA PRO A 144 -9.45 2.07 -17.40
C PRO A 144 -9.86 2.43 -15.98
N ALA A 145 -8.97 3.01 -15.19
CA ALA A 145 -9.28 3.42 -13.81
C ALA A 145 -10.35 4.51 -13.83
N GLN A 146 -11.58 4.15 -13.54
CA GLN A 146 -12.74 5.04 -13.62
C GLN A 146 -12.61 6.23 -12.68
N GLU A 147 -12.03 6.02 -11.50
CA GLU A 147 -11.76 7.04 -10.51
C GLU A 147 -10.81 8.14 -10.99
N HIS A 148 -9.96 7.86 -12.00
CA HIS A 148 -9.06 8.82 -12.63
C HIS A 148 -9.63 9.42 -13.93
N LEU A 149 -10.81 8.97 -14.35
CA LEU A 149 -11.46 9.47 -15.58
C LEU A 149 -12.66 10.39 -15.29
N HIS A 150 -13.07 10.45 -14.02
CA HIS A 150 -14.28 11.18 -13.65
C HIS A 150 -14.10 11.93 -12.33
N TYR A 151 -14.21 13.25 -12.39
CA TYR A 151 -14.15 14.07 -11.18
C TYR A 151 -15.49 14.04 -10.44
N ALA A 152 -15.51 13.37 -9.31
CA ALA A 152 -16.70 13.28 -8.46
C ALA A 152 -16.64 14.22 -7.24
N GLY A 153 -15.47 14.76 -6.88
CA GLY A 153 -15.29 15.65 -5.73
C GLY A 153 -15.59 14.96 -4.39
N ASN A 154 -15.33 13.66 -4.31
CA ASN A 154 -15.49 12.84 -3.12
C ASN A 154 -14.14 12.26 -2.67
N ALA A 155 -14.10 11.80 -1.41
CA ALA A 155 -12.95 11.13 -0.83
C ALA A 155 -12.87 9.67 -1.28
N THR A 156 -11.66 9.12 -1.30
CA THR A 156 -11.40 7.69 -1.50
C THR A 156 -10.94 7.04 -0.21
N PHE A 157 -11.27 5.77 -0.03
CA PHE A 157 -10.77 4.95 1.09
C PHE A 157 -9.50 4.18 0.71
N ASP A 158 -9.35 3.83 -0.57
CA ASP A 158 -8.21 3.12 -1.12
C ASP A 158 -6.93 3.95 -0.93
N ASP A 159 -6.13 3.62 0.09
CA ASP A 159 -4.87 4.25 0.49
C ASP A 159 -4.87 5.80 0.59
N GLY A 160 -5.96 6.48 0.24
CA GLY A 160 -6.05 7.94 0.28
C GLY A 160 -6.35 8.47 1.69
N THR A 161 -7.59 8.26 2.12
CA THR A 161 -8.05 8.77 3.44
C THR A 161 -7.32 8.08 4.59
N ILE A 162 -7.07 6.77 4.49
CA ILE A 162 -6.40 5.99 5.55
C ILE A 162 -4.96 6.47 5.73
N ASP A 163 -4.21 6.63 4.66
CA ASP A 163 -2.82 7.10 4.70
C ASP A 163 -2.71 8.51 5.29
N ALA A 164 -3.58 9.42 4.83
CA ALA A 164 -3.61 10.79 5.30
C ALA A 164 -3.97 10.88 6.79
N ALA A 165 -5.05 10.23 7.19
CA ALA A 165 -5.55 10.26 8.56
C ALA A 165 -4.60 9.54 9.54
N GLY A 166 -4.04 8.40 9.16
CA GLY A 166 -3.07 7.65 9.94
C GLY A 166 -1.77 8.44 10.17
N PHE A 167 -1.27 9.12 9.14
CA PHE A 167 -0.10 9.99 9.28
C PHE A 167 -0.39 11.17 10.24
N LEU A 168 -1.54 11.83 10.15
CA LEU A 168 -1.89 12.91 11.07
C LEU A 168 -2.06 12.41 12.51
N LEU A 169 -2.60 11.20 12.70
CA LEU A 169 -2.71 10.57 14.02
C LEU A 169 -1.32 10.30 14.61
N ARG A 170 -0.37 9.82 13.80
CA ARG A 170 1.02 9.63 14.20
C ARG A 170 1.67 10.97 14.58
N MET A 171 1.52 12.01 13.77
CA MET A 171 2.03 13.35 14.09
C MET A 171 1.46 13.89 15.41
N TYR A 172 0.18 13.63 15.68
CA TYR A 172 -0.41 13.98 16.96
C TYR A 172 0.20 13.19 18.12
N ALA A 173 0.43 11.88 17.94
CA ALA A 173 0.99 11.01 18.96
C ALA A 173 2.45 11.35 19.34
N GLU A 174 3.20 12.04 18.46
CA GLU A 174 4.59 12.42 18.73
C GLU A 174 4.72 13.40 19.90
N ASN A 175 3.88 14.40 19.95
CA ASN A 175 3.97 15.48 20.94
C ASN A 175 2.64 16.01 21.45
N TRP A 176 1.52 15.37 21.09
CA TRP A 176 0.15 15.75 21.47
C TRP A 176 -0.22 17.17 21.02
N ASP A 177 0.36 17.67 19.92
CA ASP A 177 0.08 19.00 19.40
C ASP A 177 -1.39 19.12 18.94
N PRO A 178 -2.21 19.97 19.58
CA PRO A 178 -3.63 20.07 19.30
C PRO A 178 -3.95 20.54 17.87
N LYS A 179 -2.99 21.08 17.13
CA LYS A 179 -3.19 21.54 15.74
C LYS A 179 -3.65 20.43 14.80
N TYR A 180 -3.34 19.16 15.10
CA TYR A 180 -3.73 18.01 14.28
C TYR A 180 -5.14 17.50 14.59
N ARG A 181 -5.65 17.73 15.80
CA ARG A 181 -6.94 17.18 16.27
C ARG A 181 -8.16 17.53 15.40
N PRO A 182 -8.33 18.76 14.88
CA PRO A 182 -9.49 19.08 14.04
C PRO A 182 -9.57 18.21 12.78
N ALA A 183 -8.43 17.97 12.10
CA ALA A 183 -8.40 17.13 10.90
C ALA A 183 -8.64 15.64 11.22
N ILE A 184 -8.04 15.14 12.31
CA ILE A 184 -8.24 13.76 12.78
C ILE A 184 -9.72 13.54 13.16
N ASN A 185 -10.34 14.46 13.91
CA ASN A 185 -11.75 14.35 14.30
C ASN A 185 -12.67 14.29 13.07
N LYS A 186 -12.45 15.15 12.07
CA LYS A 186 -13.20 15.10 10.81
C LYS A 186 -13.02 13.75 10.08
N ALA A 187 -11.82 13.18 10.11
CA ALA A 187 -11.58 11.87 9.52
C ALA A 187 -12.32 10.75 10.27
N ILE A 188 -12.36 10.80 11.60
CA ILE A 188 -13.15 9.86 12.41
C ILE A 188 -14.64 9.99 12.09
N ASP A 189 -15.18 11.21 12.08
CA ASP A 189 -16.57 11.47 11.74
C ASP A 189 -16.89 10.97 10.33
N PHE A 190 -16.01 11.24 9.34
CA PHE A 190 -16.11 10.72 7.98
C PHE A 190 -16.18 9.18 7.94
N MET A 191 -15.31 8.48 8.69
CA MET A 191 -15.30 7.01 8.74
C MET A 191 -16.60 6.45 9.34
N ILE A 192 -17.15 7.10 10.36
CA ILE A 192 -18.39 6.69 11.02
C ILE A 192 -19.61 6.94 10.12
N GLU A 193 -19.69 8.13 9.51
CA GLU A 193 -20.81 8.54 8.66
C GLU A 193 -20.89 7.76 7.34
N SER A 194 -19.74 7.41 6.75
CA SER A 194 -19.66 6.69 5.49
C SER A 194 -19.86 5.18 5.61
N GLN A 195 -19.83 4.64 6.82
CA GLN A 195 -20.00 3.20 7.05
C GLN A 195 -21.45 2.77 6.81
N TYR A 196 -21.63 1.75 5.95
CA TYR A 196 -22.95 1.15 5.76
C TYR A 196 -23.49 0.49 7.03
N PRO A 197 -24.82 0.40 7.18
CA PRO A 197 -25.41 -0.23 8.36
C PRO A 197 -24.93 -1.67 8.63
N VAL A 198 -24.59 -2.42 7.59
CA VAL A 198 -24.01 -3.76 7.70
C VAL A 198 -22.57 -3.77 8.20
N GLY A 199 -21.85 -2.65 8.10
CA GLY A 199 -20.50 -2.48 8.63
C GLY A 199 -19.39 -2.29 7.59
N GLY A 200 -19.67 -2.44 6.29
CA GLY A 200 -18.71 -2.19 5.23
C GLY A 200 -18.63 -0.72 4.84
N TRP A 201 -17.65 -0.38 3.99
CA TRP A 201 -17.47 0.96 3.43
C TRP A 201 -17.50 0.94 1.92
N PRO A 202 -17.95 2.04 1.27
CA PRO A 202 -17.84 2.21 -0.17
C PRO A 202 -16.38 2.42 -0.59
N GLN A 203 -16.12 2.36 -1.89
CA GLN A 203 -14.83 2.80 -2.46
C GLN A 203 -14.63 4.30 -2.28
N ARG A 204 -15.72 5.10 -2.42
CA ARG A 204 -15.71 6.56 -2.32
C ARG A 204 -16.92 7.11 -1.55
N TYR A 205 -16.72 8.24 -0.89
CA TYR A 205 -17.79 8.93 -0.15
C TYR A 205 -17.57 10.47 -0.18
N PRO A 206 -18.62 11.34 -0.22
CA PRO A 206 -20.05 11.01 -0.31
C PRO A 206 -20.41 10.22 -1.57
N LEU A 207 -21.48 9.40 -1.46
CA LEU A 207 -21.95 8.59 -2.59
C LEU A 207 -22.40 9.49 -3.73
N LYS A 208 -21.86 9.24 -4.93
CA LYS A 208 -22.23 9.90 -6.18
C LYS A 208 -22.27 8.84 -7.27
N PHE A 209 -23.41 8.73 -7.92
CA PHE A 209 -23.64 7.74 -8.98
C PHE A 209 -23.54 8.42 -10.34
N ASP A 210 -22.46 9.15 -10.57
CA ASP A 210 -22.35 10.14 -11.63
C ASP A 210 -21.89 9.54 -12.97
N PHE A 211 -21.42 8.28 -12.99
CA PHE A 211 -20.91 7.70 -14.20
C PHE A 211 -21.34 6.24 -14.41
N VAL A 212 -21.51 5.90 -15.69
CA VAL A 212 -21.67 4.53 -16.17
C VAL A 212 -20.56 4.30 -17.20
N LYS A 213 -19.83 3.20 -17.10
CA LYS A 213 -18.81 2.83 -18.05
C LYS A 213 -19.08 1.43 -18.61
N ASN A 214 -19.03 1.31 -19.95
CA ASN A 214 -19.24 0.03 -20.65
C ASN A 214 -20.54 -0.70 -20.25
N GLY A 215 -21.59 0.06 -19.89
CA GLY A 215 -22.88 -0.48 -19.43
C GLY A 215 -22.91 -0.91 -17.97
N ASN A 216 -21.81 -0.81 -17.23
CA ASN A 216 -21.75 -1.10 -15.80
C ASN A 216 -22.03 0.15 -14.97
N ALA A 217 -22.78 -0.02 -13.87
CA ALA A 217 -23.03 1.05 -12.93
C ALA A 217 -21.72 1.51 -12.24
N ASP A 218 -21.77 2.72 -11.67
CA ASP A 218 -20.69 3.22 -10.83
C ASP A 218 -20.49 2.31 -9.61
N TYR A 219 -19.33 1.65 -9.56
CA TYR A 219 -18.98 0.71 -8.49
C TYR A 219 -18.48 1.41 -7.22
N SER A 220 -18.23 2.71 -7.27
CA SER A 220 -17.66 3.45 -6.13
C SER A 220 -18.53 3.40 -4.88
N SER A 221 -19.82 3.03 -5.03
CA SER A 221 -20.76 2.75 -3.96
C SER A 221 -20.73 1.32 -3.42
N PHE A 222 -20.03 0.38 -4.05
CA PHE A 222 -19.98 -1.00 -3.58
C PHE A 222 -19.16 -1.12 -2.30
N MET A 223 -19.53 -2.06 -1.43
CA MET A 223 -18.69 -2.40 -0.28
C MET A 223 -17.39 -3.00 -0.77
N THR A 224 -16.28 -2.38 -0.41
CA THR A 224 -14.96 -2.71 -0.92
C THR A 224 -14.14 -3.44 0.13
N ILE A 225 -13.64 -4.63 -0.25
CA ILE A 225 -12.78 -5.49 0.60
C ILE A 225 -11.32 -5.33 0.22
N ASN A 226 -11.03 -5.26 -1.09
CA ASN A 226 -9.65 -5.14 -1.60
C ASN A 226 -9.03 -3.77 -1.31
N ASP A 227 -7.75 -3.65 -1.70
CA ASP A 227 -6.94 -2.43 -1.57
C ASP A 227 -6.89 -1.88 -0.13
N GLY A 228 -7.00 -2.78 0.85
CA GLY A 228 -6.96 -2.42 2.26
C GLY A 228 -8.15 -1.61 2.78
N VAL A 229 -9.17 -1.34 1.99
CA VAL A 229 -10.29 -0.46 2.38
C VAL A 229 -10.93 -0.94 3.68
N HIS A 230 -11.41 -2.17 3.73
CA HIS A 230 -12.11 -2.67 4.91
C HIS A 230 -11.18 -2.83 6.12
N THR A 231 -10.07 -3.53 5.92
CA THR A 231 -9.08 -3.81 6.97
C THR A 231 -8.38 -2.54 7.46
N GLY A 232 -8.03 -1.63 6.55
CA GLY A 232 -7.39 -0.36 6.87
C GLY A 232 -8.30 0.57 7.68
N ASN A 233 -9.59 0.64 7.34
CA ASN A 233 -10.56 1.42 8.11
C ASN A 233 -10.71 0.89 9.54
N ILE A 234 -10.79 -0.44 9.73
CA ILE A 234 -10.81 -1.06 11.06
C ILE A 234 -9.55 -0.69 11.85
N ASN A 235 -8.37 -0.80 11.22
CA ASN A 235 -7.10 -0.50 11.87
C ASN A 235 -6.99 0.97 12.26
N PHE A 236 -7.36 1.89 11.37
CA PHE A 236 -7.36 3.33 11.69
C PHE A 236 -8.30 3.67 12.84
N LEU A 237 -9.52 3.14 12.84
CA LEU A 237 -10.46 3.36 13.95
C LEU A 237 -9.93 2.74 15.27
N LEU A 238 -9.29 1.58 15.19
CA LEU A 238 -8.64 0.97 16.35
C LEU A 238 -7.49 1.82 16.88
N ASP A 239 -6.66 2.39 16.02
CA ASP A 239 -5.59 3.30 16.44
C ASP A 239 -6.17 4.57 17.07
N CYS A 240 -7.28 5.10 16.55
CA CYS A 240 -8.00 6.21 17.17
C CYS A 240 -8.53 5.85 18.56
N TYR A 241 -9.10 4.66 18.74
CA TYR A 241 -9.50 4.17 20.06
C TYR A 241 -8.31 4.14 21.02
N ARG A 242 -7.20 3.53 20.61
CA ARG A 242 -6.04 3.29 21.46
C ARG A 242 -5.21 4.55 21.75
N VAL A 243 -5.09 5.46 20.78
CA VAL A 243 -4.29 6.71 20.91
C VAL A 243 -5.09 7.82 21.56
N LEU A 244 -6.36 7.95 21.18
CA LEU A 244 -7.20 9.09 21.59
C LEU A 244 -8.17 8.75 22.71
N GLY A 245 -8.39 7.47 23.01
CA GLY A 245 -9.46 7.02 23.90
C GLY A 245 -10.87 7.29 23.35
N ASP A 246 -11.01 7.38 22.02
CA ASP A 246 -12.30 7.72 21.39
C ASP A 246 -13.22 6.49 21.32
N ASN A 247 -14.12 6.39 22.29
CA ASN A 247 -15.06 5.26 22.37
C ASN A 247 -16.14 5.27 21.26
N ARG A 248 -16.33 6.37 20.52
CA ARG A 248 -17.31 6.43 19.41
C ARG A 248 -17.01 5.44 18.30
N VAL A 249 -15.74 5.04 18.17
CA VAL A 249 -15.28 4.12 17.11
C VAL A 249 -15.50 2.64 17.43
N LEU A 250 -15.82 2.28 18.68
CA LEU A 250 -15.94 0.87 19.10
C LEU A 250 -17.07 0.14 18.38
N GLU A 251 -18.26 0.72 18.36
CA GLU A 251 -19.42 0.13 17.67
C GLU A 251 -19.16 -0.02 16.15
N PRO A 252 -18.66 1.02 15.43
CA PRO A 252 -18.22 0.88 14.05
C PRO A 252 -17.21 -0.24 13.82
N ILE A 253 -16.23 -0.43 14.69
CA ILE A 253 -15.25 -1.52 14.59
C ILE A 253 -15.95 -2.89 14.70
N TYR A 254 -16.78 -3.10 15.74
CA TYR A 254 -17.47 -4.38 15.93
C TYR A 254 -18.43 -4.70 14.79
N ARG A 255 -19.10 -3.69 14.25
CA ARG A 255 -19.98 -3.82 13.10
C ARG A 255 -19.19 -4.21 11.84
N ALA A 256 -18.03 -3.58 11.61
CA ALA A 256 -17.15 -3.92 10.50
C ALA A 256 -16.60 -5.35 10.60
N MET A 257 -16.16 -5.77 11.79
CA MET A 257 -15.71 -7.14 12.02
C MET A 257 -16.84 -8.16 11.72
N SER A 258 -18.08 -7.86 12.12
CA SER A 258 -19.22 -8.72 11.87
C SER A 258 -19.64 -8.73 10.38
N CYS A 259 -19.44 -7.65 9.66
CA CYS A 259 -19.69 -7.52 8.23
C CYS A 259 -18.92 -8.57 7.42
N VAL A 260 -17.68 -8.89 7.80
CA VAL A 260 -16.87 -9.93 7.15
C VAL A 260 -17.63 -11.28 7.11
N LEU A 261 -18.30 -11.64 8.19
CA LEU A 261 -19.11 -12.87 8.23
C LEU A 261 -20.35 -12.80 7.32
N VAL A 262 -20.96 -11.63 7.23
CA VAL A 262 -22.16 -11.41 6.39
C VAL A 262 -21.82 -11.49 4.91
N LEU A 263 -20.63 -10.99 4.50
CA LEU A 263 -20.18 -10.97 3.12
C LEU A 263 -19.66 -12.32 2.61
N GLN A 264 -19.42 -13.28 3.49
CA GLN A 264 -18.95 -14.60 3.06
C GLN A 264 -20.00 -15.33 2.23
N GLY A 265 -19.59 -15.82 1.06
CA GLY A 265 -20.45 -16.65 0.21
C GLY A 265 -20.93 -17.93 0.92
N GLY A 266 -22.01 -18.51 0.40
CA GLY A 266 -22.49 -19.81 0.85
C GLY A 266 -21.73 -20.97 0.19
N ALA A 267 -21.71 -22.17 0.83
CA ALA A 267 -21.13 -23.36 0.23
C ALA A 267 -21.83 -23.68 -1.13
N PRO A 268 -21.08 -24.11 -2.16
CA PRO A 268 -19.66 -24.45 -2.14
C PRO A 268 -18.70 -23.25 -2.40
N GLN A 269 -19.18 -22.02 -2.52
CA GLN A 269 -18.41 -20.82 -2.81
C GLN A 269 -18.26 -19.92 -1.57
N ALA A 270 -17.74 -20.49 -0.48
CA ALA A 270 -17.61 -19.82 0.82
C ALA A 270 -16.43 -18.82 0.90
N GLY A 271 -16.17 -18.11 -0.20
CA GLY A 271 -15.15 -17.07 -0.31
C GLY A 271 -15.70 -15.64 -0.20
N TRP A 272 -14.86 -14.65 -0.50
CA TRP A 272 -15.21 -13.24 -0.59
C TRP A 272 -14.86 -12.68 -1.97
N ALA A 273 -15.68 -11.73 -2.44
CA ALA A 273 -15.38 -10.92 -3.60
C ALA A 273 -14.48 -9.73 -3.21
N MET A 274 -13.88 -9.06 -4.18
CA MET A 274 -13.18 -7.79 -3.92
C MET A 274 -14.15 -6.66 -3.59
N GLN A 275 -15.29 -6.61 -4.30
CA GLN A 275 -16.38 -5.67 -4.04
C GLN A 275 -17.71 -6.42 -3.94
N HIS A 276 -18.60 -5.93 -3.08
CA HIS A 276 -19.93 -6.48 -2.85
C HIS A 276 -20.99 -5.42 -3.14
N GLN A 277 -22.01 -5.80 -3.91
CA GLN A 277 -23.16 -4.94 -4.20
C GLN A 277 -24.00 -4.70 -2.94
N LEU A 278 -24.79 -3.64 -2.96
CA LEU A 278 -25.73 -3.31 -1.88
C LEU A 278 -27.11 -3.98 -2.11
N ASP A 279 -27.14 -5.12 -2.80
CA ASP A 279 -28.34 -5.91 -2.94
C ASP A 279 -28.67 -6.71 -1.68
N MET A 280 -29.81 -7.40 -1.66
CA MET A 280 -30.27 -8.16 -0.48
C MET A 280 -29.32 -9.27 -0.04
N ASN A 281 -28.45 -9.74 -0.94
CA ASN A 281 -27.53 -10.85 -0.68
C ASN A 281 -26.06 -10.40 -0.60
N TYR A 282 -25.80 -9.09 -0.73
CA TYR A 282 -24.44 -8.56 -0.83
C TYR A 282 -23.59 -9.32 -1.85
N SER A 283 -24.17 -9.58 -3.04
CA SER A 283 -23.55 -10.42 -4.06
C SER A 283 -22.26 -9.80 -4.59
N PRO A 284 -21.32 -10.62 -5.14
CA PRO A 284 -20.12 -10.10 -5.80
C PRO A 284 -20.43 -9.04 -6.82
N GLY A 285 -19.70 -7.93 -6.81
CA GLY A 285 -19.81 -6.81 -7.73
C GLY A 285 -18.81 -6.89 -8.88
N HIS A 286 -19.14 -6.23 -10.01
CA HIS A 286 -18.17 -5.90 -11.04
C HIS A 286 -17.73 -4.46 -10.81
N ALA A 287 -16.42 -4.22 -10.72
CA ALA A 287 -15.89 -2.88 -10.52
C ALA A 287 -15.13 -2.37 -11.75
N ARG A 288 -13.81 -2.24 -11.69
CA ARG A 288 -13.00 -1.83 -12.84
C ARG A 288 -13.07 -2.90 -13.95
N ASP A 289 -12.76 -2.53 -15.20
CA ASP A 289 -12.84 -3.44 -16.36
C ASP A 289 -12.04 -4.76 -16.15
N PHE A 290 -11.05 -4.75 -15.26
CA PHE A 290 -10.22 -5.89 -14.89
C PHE A 290 -10.60 -6.51 -13.53
N GLU A 291 -11.71 -6.13 -12.94
CA GLU A 291 -12.26 -6.67 -11.69
C GLU A 291 -13.65 -7.26 -11.95
N PRO A 292 -13.70 -8.50 -12.44
CA PRO A 292 -14.96 -9.13 -12.80
C PRO A 292 -15.81 -9.44 -11.57
N ARG A 293 -17.10 -9.62 -11.82
CA ARG A 293 -18.01 -10.19 -10.82
C ARG A 293 -17.62 -11.64 -10.51
N GLY A 294 -16.98 -11.85 -9.36
CA GLY A 294 -16.49 -13.17 -8.97
C GLY A 294 -16.00 -13.22 -7.54
N TYR A 295 -15.75 -14.42 -7.03
CA TYR A 295 -15.03 -14.60 -5.77
C TYR A 295 -13.53 -14.55 -6.03
N ALA A 296 -12.79 -13.92 -5.10
CA ALA A 296 -11.36 -13.70 -5.23
C ALA A 296 -10.57 -14.52 -4.21
N SER A 297 -9.56 -15.26 -4.67
CA SER A 297 -8.73 -16.09 -3.80
C SER A 297 -7.94 -15.28 -2.78
N THR A 298 -7.45 -14.09 -3.18
CA THR A 298 -6.70 -13.18 -2.30
C THR A 298 -7.59 -12.56 -1.22
N ALA A 299 -8.77 -12.06 -1.60
CA ALA A 299 -9.73 -11.53 -0.63
C ALA A 299 -10.17 -12.63 0.36
N THR A 300 -10.35 -13.86 -0.11
CA THR A 300 -10.68 -15.00 0.76
C THR A 300 -9.55 -15.28 1.76
N ALA A 301 -8.30 -15.33 1.32
CA ALA A 301 -7.17 -15.56 2.22
C ALA A 301 -7.01 -14.43 3.25
N GLU A 302 -7.19 -13.17 2.85
CA GLU A 302 -7.15 -12.01 3.73
C GLU A 302 -8.28 -12.04 4.77
N MET A 303 -9.50 -12.38 4.37
CA MET A 303 -10.63 -12.45 5.30
C MET A 303 -10.48 -13.60 6.30
N ILE A 304 -9.87 -14.73 5.92
CA ILE A 304 -9.52 -15.81 6.88
C ILE A 304 -8.56 -15.25 7.95
N ASP A 305 -7.49 -14.56 7.56
CA ASP A 305 -6.52 -13.96 8.49
C ASP A 305 -7.21 -12.93 9.42
N ASN A 306 -8.07 -12.07 8.87
CA ASN A 306 -8.85 -11.12 9.63
C ASN A 306 -9.79 -11.80 10.65
N LEU A 307 -10.48 -12.88 10.28
CA LEU A 307 -11.37 -13.60 11.18
C LEU A 307 -10.60 -14.23 12.34
N ILE A 308 -9.43 -14.82 12.10
CA ILE A 308 -8.53 -15.32 13.15
C ILE A 308 -8.12 -14.19 14.09
N ARG A 309 -7.74 -13.03 13.55
CA ARG A 309 -7.39 -11.83 14.31
C ARG A 309 -8.56 -11.32 15.15
N PHE A 310 -9.77 -11.28 14.59
CA PHE A 310 -10.97 -10.84 15.31
C PHE A 310 -11.33 -11.77 16.47
N TYR A 311 -11.12 -13.07 16.33
CA TYR A 311 -11.24 -13.99 17.45
C TYR A 311 -10.22 -13.64 18.56
N ARG A 312 -8.95 -13.39 18.22
CA ARG A 312 -7.93 -12.99 19.19
C ARG A 312 -8.25 -11.66 19.88
N TRP A 313 -9.00 -10.80 19.24
CA TRP A 313 -9.41 -9.52 19.81
C TRP A 313 -10.62 -9.63 20.74
N THR A 314 -11.54 -10.55 20.48
CA THR A 314 -12.85 -10.61 21.15
C THR A 314 -13.11 -11.89 21.92
N GLY A 315 -12.43 -12.97 21.61
CA GLY A 315 -12.71 -14.32 22.12
C GLY A 315 -14.07 -14.86 21.66
N ASP A 316 -14.68 -14.25 20.64
CA ASP A 316 -15.98 -14.68 20.12
C ASP A 316 -15.80 -15.73 19.01
N SER A 317 -16.19 -16.97 19.32
CA SER A 317 -16.02 -18.13 18.43
C SER A 317 -16.78 -18.02 17.10
N LYS A 318 -17.75 -17.08 16.98
CA LYS A 318 -18.44 -16.84 15.71
C LYS A 318 -17.46 -16.53 14.57
N TYR A 319 -16.34 -15.86 14.87
CA TYR A 319 -15.32 -15.52 13.87
C TYR A 319 -14.58 -16.74 13.34
N LEU A 320 -14.50 -17.83 14.10
CA LEU A 320 -13.85 -19.07 13.66
C LEU A 320 -14.80 -20.03 12.93
N SER A 321 -16.10 -19.87 13.10
CA SER A 321 -17.10 -20.87 12.76
C SER A 321 -17.17 -21.23 11.27
N ARG A 322 -16.87 -20.28 10.37
CA ARG A 322 -16.95 -20.48 8.92
C ARG A 322 -15.61 -20.45 8.18
N ILE A 323 -14.50 -20.43 8.91
CA ILE A 323 -13.15 -20.53 8.33
C ILE A 323 -12.93 -21.87 7.63
N PRO A 324 -13.39 -23.04 8.16
CA PRO A 324 -13.29 -24.31 7.44
C PRO A 324 -13.92 -24.28 6.05
N ASP A 325 -15.12 -23.71 5.91
CA ASP A 325 -15.79 -23.57 4.62
C ASP A 325 -14.94 -22.77 3.61
N ALA A 326 -14.25 -21.71 4.08
CA ALA A 326 -13.37 -20.91 3.25
C ALA A 326 -12.11 -21.67 2.83
N PHE A 327 -11.55 -22.51 3.69
CA PHE A 327 -10.45 -23.41 3.31
C PHE A 327 -10.88 -24.44 2.27
N GLU A 328 -12.06 -25.06 2.44
CA GLU A 328 -12.63 -25.99 1.45
C GLU A 328 -12.82 -25.30 0.10
N PHE A 329 -13.33 -24.07 0.09
CA PHE A 329 -13.45 -23.27 -1.13
C PHE A 329 -12.09 -23.06 -1.80
N LEU A 330 -11.06 -22.57 -1.10
CA LEU A 330 -9.72 -22.36 -1.67
C LEU A 330 -9.10 -23.65 -2.23
N GLU A 331 -9.28 -24.78 -1.52
CA GLU A 331 -8.80 -26.09 -1.98
C GLU A 331 -9.57 -26.58 -3.23
N SER A 332 -10.87 -26.27 -3.33
CA SER A 332 -11.70 -26.66 -4.46
C SER A 332 -11.38 -25.93 -5.76
N ILE A 333 -10.87 -24.70 -5.67
CA ILE A 333 -10.54 -23.86 -6.83
C ILE A 333 -9.05 -23.87 -7.18
N LYS A 334 -8.21 -24.61 -6.46
CA LYS A 334 -6.77 -24.64 -6.76
C LYS A 334 -6.53 -25.25 -8.12
N TYR A 335 -5.55 -24.71 -8.83
CA TYR A 335 -5.08 -25.25 -10.09
C TYR A 335 -4.47 -26.64 -9.93
N GLY A 336 -4.70 -27.49 -10.92
CA GLY A 336 -4.07 -28.80 -11.04
C GLY A 336 -2.66 -28.74 -11.61
N GLN A 337 -2.01 -29.90 -11.73
CA GLN A 337 -0.64 -29.99 -12.25
C GLN A 337 -0.53 -29.50 -13.70
N GLU A 338 -1.55 -29.77 -14.52
CA GLU A 338 -1.60 -29.33 -15.93
C GLU A 338 -1.60 -27.80 -16.05
N ASP A 339 -2.38 -27.12 -15.20
CA ASP A 339 -2.43 -25.65 -15.17
C ASP A 339 -1.09 -25.04 -14.72
N ILE A 340 -0.44 -25.66 -13.71
CA ILE A 340 0.84 -25.22 -13.18
C ILE A 340 1.92 -25.31 -14.27
N GLU A 341 1.92 -26.42 -15.02
CA GLU A 341 2.85 -26.62 -16.16
C GLU A 341 2.55 -25.65 -17.30
N PHE A 342 1.27 -25.41 -17.60
CA PHE A 342 0.82 -24.44 -18.59
C PHE A 342 1.36 -23.03 -18.28
N PHE A 343 1.27 -22.58 -17.03
CA PHE A 343 1.81 -21.27 -16.61
C PHE A 343 3.33 -21.27 -16.43
N GLY A 344 4.01 -22.40 -16.55
CA GLY A 344 5.47 -22.52 -16.36
C GLY A 344 5.91 -22.17 -14.93
N LEU A 345 5.10 -22.50 -13.94
CA LEU A 345 5.31 -22.10 -12.54
C LEU A 345 5.82 -23.28 -11.70
N SER A 346 6.43 -22.95 -10.57
CA SER A 346 6.69 -23.86 -9.46
C SER A 346 6.00 -23.31 -8.21
N ILE A 347 5.33 -24.18 -7.44
CA ILE A 347 4.62 -23.79 -6.24
C ILE A 347 5.59 -23.82 -5.05
N PRO A 348 5.79 -22.70 -4.33
CA PRO A 348 6.57 -22.70 -3.10
C PRO A 348 5.95 -23.61 -2.04
N GLU A 349 6.79 -24.19 -1.18
CA GLU A 349 6.33 -25.04 -0.09
C GLU A 349 5.27 -24.36 0.77
N GLY A 350 4.23 -25.11 1.13
CA GLY A 350 3.13 -24.61 1.97
C GLY A 350 2.14 -23.67 1.26
N GLN A 351 2.26 -23.50 -0.06
CA GLN A 351 1.33 -22.68 -0.86
C GLN A 351 0.53 -23.53 -1.84
N ILE A 352 -0.59 -22.98 -2.30
CA ILE A 352 -1.36 -23.46 -3.44
C ILE A 352 -1.46 -22.38 -4.50
N LEU A 353 -1.63 -22.77 -5.75
CA LEU A 353 -1.91 -21.86 -6.86
C LEU A 353 -3.41 -21.83 -7.12
N CYS A 354 -4.02 -20.66 -7.02
CA CYS A 354 -5.45 -20.46 -7.27
C CYS A 354 -5.68 -19.44 -8.39
N PRO A 355 -6.83 -19.50 -9.09
CA PRO A 355 -7.31 -18.39 -9.90
C PRO A 355 -7.41 -17.11 -9.06
N THR A 356 -7.11 -15.95 -9.65
CA THR A 356 -7.36 -14.67 -8.97
C THR A 356 -8.85 -14.48 -8.75
N PHE A 357 -9.66 -14.80 -9.78
CA PHE A 357 -11.11 -14.74 -9.73
C PHE A 357 -11.73 -16.04 -10.22
N VAL A 358 -12.84 -16.42 -9.62
CA VAL A 358 -13.72 -17.51 -10.12
C VAL A 358 -15.14 -17.01 -10.31
N GLU A 359 -15.79 -17.55 -11.33
CA GLU A 359 -17.18 -17.21 -11.68
C GLU A 359 -18.15 -17.61 -10.58
N VAL A 360 -19.10 -16.73 -10.30
CA VAL A 360 -20.19 -17.00 -9.35
C VAL A 360 -21.05 -18.15 -9.86
N GLY A 361 -21.27 -19.15 -9.02
CA GLY A 361 -22.12 -20.33 -9.29
C GLY A 361 -21.42 -21.51 -9.95
N THR A 362 -20.22 -21.35 -10.54
CA THR A 362 -19.53 -22.42 -11.27
C THR A 362 -18.14 -22.76 -10.79
N ASN A 363 -17.46 -21.85 -10.09
CA ASN A 363 -16.02 -21.91 -9.75
C ASN A 363 -15.07 -21.95 -10.96
N LYS A 364 -15.55 -21.66 -12.17
CA LYS A 364 -14.65 -21.59 -13.33
C LYS A 364 -13.69 -20.42 -13.17
N PRO A 365 -12.38 -20.61 -13.45
CA PRO A 365 -11.42 -19.50 -13.49
C PRO A 365 -11.84 -18.43 -14.49
N LEU A 366 -11.64 -17.17 -14.11
CA LEU A 366 -11.85 -16.01 -14.98
C LEU A 366 -10.49 -15.41 -15.32
N TYR A 367 -10.21 -15.25 -16.61
CA TYR A 367 -8.96 -14.72 -17.14
C TYR A 367 -9.15 -13.33 -17.71
N LEU A 368 -8.16 -12.47 -17.49
CA LEU A 368 -8.22 -11.06 -17.84
C LEU A 368 -7.30 -10.77 -19.00
N HIS A 369 -7.82 -10.07 -19.99
CA HIS A 369 -7.14 -9.74 -21.24
C HIS A 369 -7.17 -8.25 -21.51
N ARG A 370 -6.23 -7.81 -22.36
CA ARG A 370 -6.17 -6.43 -22.86
C ARG A 370 -5.64 -6.42 -24.29
N ALA A 371 -6.37 -5.75 -25.19
CA ALA A 371 -5.87 -5.36 -26.49
C ALA A 371 -6.49 -4.02 -26.90
N ASP A 372 -5.73 -3.20 -27.62
CA ASP A 372 -6.18 -1.89 -28.15
C ASP A 372 -6.83 -0.98 -27.08
N GLY A 373 -6.29 -1.00 -25.85
CA GLY A 373 -6.81 -0.21 -24.74
C GLY A 373 -8.14 -0.70 -24.15
N LYS A 374 -8.65 -1.86 -24.58
CA LYS A 374 -9.86 -2.49 -24.04
C LYS A 374 -9.50 -3.69 -23.19
N TYR A 375 -10.25 -3.87 -22.12
CA TYR A 375 -10.16 -5.02 -21.26
C TYR A 375 -11.40 -5.90 -21.46
N TRP A 376 -11.22 -7.22 -21.33
CA TRP A 376 -12.33 -8.17 -21.25
C TRP A 376 -11.94 -9.35 -20.37
N VAL A 377 -12.93 -10.13 -20.00
CA VAL A 377 -12.79 -11.33 -19.16
C VAL A 377 -13.47 -12.51 -19.86
N ASP A 378 -12.78 -13.63 -19.90
CA ASP A 378 -13.31 -14.89 -20.41
C ASP A 378 -12.67 -16.11 -19.72
N TYR A 379 -12.76 -17.30 -20.33
CA TYR A 379 -12.21 -18.55 -19.81
C TYR A 379 -10.95 -19.02 -20.52
N ASP A 380 -10.37 -18.20 -21.39
CA ASP A 380 -9.13 -18.53 -22.10
C ASP A 380 -7.91 -18.16 -21.26
N PRO A 381 -7.02 -19.12 -20.87
CA PRO A 381 -5.83 -18.83 -20.08
C PRO A 381 -4.69 -18.20 -20.87
N HIS A 382 -4.79 -18.06 -22.22
CA HIS A 382 -3.75 -17.50 -23.06
C HIS A 382 -3.78 -15.96 -23.04
N ASP A 383 -2.63 -15.33 -23.32
CA ASP A 383 -2.48 -13.88 -23.49
C ASP A 383 -3.06 -13.01 -22.33
N ILE A 384 -2.97 -13.54 -21.11
CA ILE A 384 -3.44 -12.87 -19.89
C ILE A 384 -2.58 -11.66 -19.54
N ILE A 385 -3.20 -10.62 -18.97
CA ILE A 385 -2.47 -9.43 -18.51
C ILE A 385 -1.63 -9.68 -17.25
N ASN A 386 -0.53 -8.93 -17.11
CA ASN A 386 0.31 -8.98 -15.92
C ASN A 386 -0.30 -8.25 -14.71
N HIS A 387 -1.04 -7.18 -14.95
CA HIS A 387 -1.81 -6.49 -13.93
C HIS A 387 -2.98 -7.38 -13.49
N TYR A 388 -3.15 -7.60 -12.19
CA TYR A 388 -4.11 -8.62 -11.71
C TYR A 388 -3.91 -9.97 -12.38
N LYS A 389 -2.67 -10.49 -12.31
CA LYS A 389 -2.37 -11.83 -12.85
C LYS A 389 -3.51 -12.79 -12.58
N SER A 390 -3.87 -13.59 -13.56
CA SER A 390 -5.01 -14.53 -13.47
C SER A 390 -4.79 -15.66 -12.46
N TYR A 391 -3.65 -15.69 -11.77
CA TYR A 391 -3.34 -16.65 -10.71
C TYR A 391 -2.70 -15.98 -9.49
N ARG A 392 -2.86 -16.61 -8.33
CA ARG A 392 -2.28 -16.18 -7.05
C ARG A 392 -1.72 -17.36 -6.27
N PHE A 393 -0.58 -17.14 -5.63
CA PHE A 393 -0.03 -18.05 -4.64
C PHE A 393 -0.65 -17.75 -3.27
N ILE A 394 -1.39 -18.72 -2.72
CA ILE A 394 -2.02 -18.60 -1.41
C ILE A 394 -1.21 -19.40 -0.39
N LYS A 395 -0.77 -18.76 0.69
CA LYS A 395 0.00 -19.38 1.79
C LYS A 395 -0.92 -20.21 2.69
N ILE A 396 -1.59 -21.23 2.12
CA ILE A 396 -2.66 -21.98 2.77
C ILE A 396 -2.18 -22.69 4.04
N ALA A 397 -0.96 -23.25 4.03
CA ALA A 397 -0.41 -23.96 5.20
C ALA A 397 -0.20 -23.02 6.38
N ALA A 398 0.25 -21.79 6.15
CA ALA A 398 0.41 -20.80 7.20
C ALA A 398 -0.93 -20.39 7.81
N LEU A 399 -1.96 -20.16 6.98
CA LEU A 399 -3.31 -19.82 7.44
C LEU A 399 -3.94 -20.98 8.23
N LYS A 400 -3.82 -22.22 7.76
CA LYS A 400 -4.31 -23.42 8.49
C LYS A 400 -3.60 -23.56 9.84
N LYS A 401 -2.28 -23.37 9.86
CA LYS A 401 -1.50 -23.41 11.11
C LYS A 401 -1.98 -22.35 12.11
N GLN A 402 -2.17 -21.11 11.69
CA GLN A 402 -2.69 -20.04 12.56
C GLN A 402 -4.09 -20.39 13.08
N TYR A 403 -4.96 -20.96 12.24
CA TYR A 403 -6.28 -21.39 12.64
C TYR A 403 -6.23 -22.52 13.69
N GLU A 404 -5.40 -23.55 13.48
CA GLU A 404 -5.17 -24.64 14.43
C GLU A 404 -4.61 -24.13 15.77
N GLU A 405 -3.68 -23.17 15.73
CA GLU A 405 -3.12 -22.56 16.93
C GLU A 405 -4.19 -21.86 17.77
N VAL A 406 -5.08 -21.07 17.15
CA VAL A 406 -6.14 -20.37 17.90
C VAL A 406 -7.21 -21.32 18.40
N LEU A 407 -7.49 -22.45 17.71
CA LEU A 407 -8.39 -23.49 18.20
C LEU A 407 -7.84 -24.23 19.42
N ALA A 408 -6.51 -24.36 19.52
CA ALA A 408 -5.84 -25.00 20.66
C ALA A 408 -5.68 -24.07 21.88
N MET A 409 -5.86 -22.74 21.70
CA MET A 409 -5.74 -21.76 22.78
C MET A 409 -6.99 -21.74 23.67
N SER A 410 -6.80 -21.51 24.98
CA SER A 410 -7.88 -21.05 25.83
C SER A 410 -8.35 -19.64 25.40
N LYS A 411 -9.58 -19.29 25.74
CA LYS A 411 -10.09 -17.94 25.46
C LYS A 411 -9.21 -16.86 26.12
N GLU A 412 -8.75 -17.10 27.33
CA GLU A 412 -7.88 -16.21 28.09
C GLU A 412 -6.52 -16.01 27.38
N GLU A 413 -5.96 -17.05 26.79
CA GLU A 413 -4.73 -16.97 26.00
C GLU A 413 -4.94 -16.18 24.71
N ALA A 414 -6.02 -16.46 24.00
CA ALA A 414 -6.36 -15.75 22.77
C ALA A 414 -6.52 -14.24 23.00
N LEU A 415 -7.04 -13.83 24.18
CA LEU A 415 -7.31 -12.44 24.53
C LEU A 415 -6.10 -11.68 25.11
N LYS A 416 -4.96 -12.32 25.33
CA LYS A 416 -3.77 -11.65 25.91
C LYS A 416 -3.32 -10.42 25.11
N GLU A 417 -3.50 -10.43 23.81
CA GLU A 417 -3.13 -9.34 22.91
C GLU A 417 -4.33 -8.52 22.44
N SER A 418 -5.50 -8.71 23.08
CA SER A 418 -6.70 -7.96 22.69
C SER A 418 -6.51 -6.45 22.88
N PRO A 419 -6.77 -5.62 21.84
CA PRO A 419 -6.69 -4.18 21.98
C PRO A 419 -7.85 -3.59 22.82
N PHE A 420 -8.86 -4.39 23.14
CA PHE A 420 -10.07 -3.96 23.85
C PHE A 420 -10.08 -4.34 25.34
N LEU A 421 -9.19 -5.22 25.79
CA LEU A 421 -9.22 -5.81 27.12
C LEU A 421 -7.83 -5.75 27.81
N GLY A 422 -7.86 -5.66 29.15
CA GLY A 422 -6.68 -5.73 30.00
C GLY A 422 -5.72 -4.55 29.84
N ASP A 423 -4.44 -4.80 30.09
CA ASP A 423 -3.38 -3.76 30.06
C ASP A 423 -3.13 -3.18 28.65
N ASN A 424 -3.57 -3.88 27.62
CA ASN A 424 -3.45 -3.43 26.23
C ASN A 424 -4.53 -2.38 25.84
N SER A 425 -5.55 -2.19 26.66
CA SER A 425 -6.58 -1.14 26.50
C SER A 425 -6.13 0.23 27.02
N GLY A 426 -4.92 0.35 27.57
CA GLY A 426 -4.32 1.60 28.01
C GLY A 426 -3.88 2.49 26.83
N ILE A 427 -3.32 3.66 27.16
CA ILE A 427 -2.77 4.58 26.16
C ILE A 427 -1.72 3.85 25.31
N TYR A 428 -2.05 3.64 24.05
CA TYR A 428 -1.17 3.00 23.10
C TYR A 428 -0.04 3.95 22.71
N LYS A 429 1.17 3.51 22.89
CA LYS A 429 2.32 4.19 22.32
C LYS A 429 2.37 3.86 20.84
N TYR A 430 2.15 4.85 19.99
CA TYR A 430 2.24 4.67 18.54
C TYR A 430 3.61 4.09 18.15
N PRO A 431 3.71 3.21 17.15
CA PRO A 431 5.00 2.65 16.74
C PRO A 431 5.99 3.76 16.42
N GLN A 432 7.17 3.69 17.01
CA GLN A 432 8.24 4.68 16.76
C GLN A 432 8.69 4.67 15.30
N TYR A 433 8.69 3.50 14.67
CA TYR A 433 9.07 3.32 13.28
C TYR A 433 7.93 2.64 12.51
N VAL A 434 7.48 3.27 11.43
CA VAL A 434 6.44 2.73 10.54
C VAL A 434 7.07 2.04 9.32
N SER A 435 8.16 2.57 8.79
CA SER A 435 8.87 2.03 7.62
C SER A 435 9.87 0.93 7.97
N LYS A 436 9.83 0.41 9.18
CA LYS A 436 10.76 -0.60 9.69
C LYS A 436 10.62 -1.93 8.97
N GLY A 437 11.20 -2.11 7.82
CA GLY A 437 11.19 -3.33 7.00
C GLY A 437 11.15 -4.68 7.74
N SER A 438 11.85 -5.69 7.27
CA SER A 438 11.86 -7.05 7.85
C SER A 438 12.43 -7.18 9.27
N GLY A 439 12.93 -6.11 9.86
CA GLY A 439 13.63 -6.14 11.15
C GLY A 439 15.00 -6.85 11.10
N ILE A 440 15.52 -7.09 9.91
CA ILE A 440 16.83 -7.70 9.66
C ILE A 440 17.85 -6.58 9.42
N LYS A 441 19.03 -6.69 10.03
CA LYS A 441 20.14 -5.77 9.81
C LYS A 441 20.51 -5.74 8.33
N GLU A 442 20.64 -4.54 7.78
CA GLU A 442 20.95 -4.34 6.38
C GLU A 442 22.40 -4.75 6.04
N ASN A 443 22.57 -5.23 4.81
CA ASN A 443 23.87 -5.61 4.29
C ASN A 443 24.77 -4.38 4.11
N GLU A 444 25.97 -4.39 4.69
CA GLU A 444 26.96 -3.31 4.63
C GLU A 444 27.35 -2.94 3.17
N GLU A 445 27.31 -3.89 2.24
CA GLU A 445 27.57 -3.65 0.82
C GLU A 445 26.48 -2.78 0.18
N LEU A 446 25.19 -3.08 0.46
CA LEU A 446 24.06 -2.26 0.03
C LEU A 446 24.20 -0.82 0.56
N ILE A 447 24.44 -0.68 1.86
CA ILE A 447 24.57 0.64 2.48
C ILE A 447 25.76 1.43 1.89
N THR A 448 26.89 0.77 1.68
CA THR A 448 28.06 1.37 1.02
C THR A 448 27.71 1.86 -0.39
N LYS A 449 26.95 1.08 -1.15
CA LYS A 449 26.47 1.48 -2.47
C LYS A 449 25.58 2.71 -2.38
N LEU A 450 24.58 2.73 -1.49
CA LEU A 450 23.66 3.87 -1.32
C LEU A 450 24.40 5.16 -0.96
N VAL A 451 25.40 5.09 -0.06
CA VAL A 451 26.24 6.23 0.31
C VAL A 451 27.08 6.72 -0.87
N ASN A 452 27.62 5.82 -1.67
CA ASN A 452 28.45 6.20 -2.82
C ASN A 452 27.63 6.78 -3.98
N ASP A 453 26.45 6.26 -4.23
CA ASP A 453 25.56 6.74 -5.31
C ASP A 453 25.20 8.22 -5.11
N LEU A 454 25.01 8.68 -3.87
CA LEU A 454 24.72 10.09 -3.56
C LEU A 454 25.95 11.03 -3.65
N LYS A 455 27.16 10.51 -3.90
CA LYS A 455 28.31 11.35 -4.20
C LYS A 455 28.22 11.99 -5.58
N ALA A 456 27.63 11.26 -6.54
CA ALA A 456 27.50 11.70 -7.93
C ALA A 456 26.26 12.58 -8.18
N LYS A 457 25.16 12.30 -7.49
CA LYS A 457 23.87 13.02 -7.61
C LYS A 457 23.30 13.33 -6.24
N PRO A 458 22.47 14.37 -6.08
CA PRO A 458 21.82 14.68 -4.79
C PRO A 458 20.62 13.76 -4.49
N TYR A 459 20.29 12.83 -5.36
CA TYR A 459 19.19 11.87 -5.24
C TYR A 459 19.57 10.51 -5.81
N TRP A 460 18.89 9.47 -5.41
CA TRP A 460 18.97 8.15 -6.04
C TRP A 460 18.06 8.09 -7.26
N PRO A 461 18.60 7.84 -8.46
CA PRO A 461 17.78 7.81 -9.67
C PRO A 461 16.84 6.61 -9.69
N GLY A 462 15.59 6.85 -10.08
CA GLY A 462 14.57 5.85 -10.33
C GLY A 462 14.22 5.74 -11.79
N LYS A 463 13.29 4.82 -12.10
CA LYS A 463 12.65 4.69 -13.42
C LYS A 463 11.17 4.94 -13.26
N LEU A 464 10.54 5.54 -14.26
CA LEU A 464 9.08 5.65 -14.27
C LEU A 464 8.44 4.25 -14.20
N PRO A 465 7.41 4.07 -13.34
CA PRO A 465 6.63 2.84 -13.28
C PRO A 465 6.01 2.46 -14.63
N GLY A 466 5.65 1.18 -14.81
CA GLY A 466 5.03 0.68 -16.04
C GLY A 466 3.75 1.42 -16.40
N VAL A 467 2.86 1.66 -15.44
CA VAL A 467 1.60 2.39 -15.64
C VAL A 467 1.84 3.79 -16.21
N SER A 468 2.80 4.53 -15.66
CA SER A 468 3.15 5.88 -16.16
C SER A 468 3.77 5.85 -17.55
N ARG A 469 4.43 4.75 -17.94
CA ARG A 469 4.99 4.57 -19.29
C ARG A 469 3.93 4.21 -20.32
N GLU A 470 2.95 3.40 -19.94
CA GLU A 470 1.84 3.00 -20.80
C GLU A 470 0.87 4.16 -21.05
N ASN A 471 0.86 5.14 -20.14
CA ASN A 471 0.04 6.35 -20.21
C ASN A 471 0.96 7.59 -20.16
N PRO A 472 1.59 7.96 -21.29
CA PRO A 472 2.63 9.00 -21.32
C PRO A 472 2.13 10.40 -20.93
N GLY A 473 0.82 10.63 -20.85
CA GLY A 473 0.23 11.85 -20.35
C GLY A 473 -0.05 12.93 -21.40
N PHE A 474 0.10 14.18 -21.01
CA PHE A 474 -0.32 15.35 -21.82
C PHE A 474 0.76 15.81 -22.80
N SER A 475 2.01 15.41 -22.60
CA SER A 475 3.13 15.83 -23.44
C SER A 475 3.45 14.79 -24.50
N THR A 476 3.76 15.25 -25.71
CA THR A 476 4.30 14.43 -26.81
C THR A 476 5.83 14.22 -26.69
N ALA A 477 6.49 14.84 -25.70
CA ALA A 477 7.92 14.68 -25.48
C ALA A 477 8.25 13.25 -25.01
N GLU A 478 9.46 12.79 -25.33
CA GLU A 478 9.96 11.49 -24.85
C GLU A 478 9.92 11.41 -23.33
N LEU A 479 9.64 10.21 -22.83
CA LEU A 479 9.68 9.94 -21.39
C LEU A 479 11.15 9.94 -20.92
N PRO A 480 11.44 10.48 -19.72
CA PRO A 480 12.78 10.47 -19.18
C PRO A 480 13.25 9.02 -18.92
N THR A 481 14.54 8.78 -19.19
CA THR A 481 15.18 7.48 -18.93
C THR A 481 15.41 7.23 -17.44
N GLU A 482 15.51 8.30 -16.65
CA GLU A 482 15.59 8.29 -15.19
C GLU A 482 14.66 9.36 -14.61
N CYS A 483 14.27 9.18 -13.35
CA CYS A 483 13.47 10.16 -12.63
C CYS A 483 13.96 10.31 -11.17
N ILE A 484 13.60 11.43 -10.55
CA ILE A 484 13.59 11.59 -9.11
C ILE A 484 12.34 10.89 -8.60
N SER A 485 12.50 9.88 -7.75
CA SER A 485 11.40 9.05 -7.25
C SER A 485 11.29 9.09 -5.74
N THR A 486 10.10 9.46 -5.23
CA THR A 486 9.80 9.40 -3.80
C THR A 486 9.84 7.96 -3.27
N ALA A 487 9.37 7.00 -4.07
CA ALA A 487 9.42 5.58 -3.69
C ALA A 487 10.87 5.08 -3.49
N ILE A 488 11.79 5.42 -4.41
CA ILE A 488 13.22 5.08 -4.28
C ILE A 488 13.86 5.82 -3.10
N TYR A 489 13.50 7.09 -2.90
CA TYR A 489 13.95 7.83 -1.72
C TYR A 489 13.51 7.15 -0.42
N MET A 490 12.22 6.84 -0.28
CA MET A 490 11.67 6.20 0.91
C MET A 490 12.29 4.82 1.17
N GLN A 491 12.42 3.99 0.12
CA GLN A 491 13.05 2.68 0.22
C GLN A 491 14.50 2.78 0.72
N ASN A 492 15.29 3.66 0.12
CA ASN A 492 16.70 3.81 0.48
C ASN A 492 16.87 4.42 1.88
N MET A 493 16.00 5.37 2.25
CA MET A 493 15.97 5.89 3.63
C MET A 493 15.64 4.78 4.64
N THR A 494 14.67 3.91 4.34
CA THR A 494 14.34 2.77 5.19
C THR A 494 15.54 1.83 5.39
N HIS A 495 16.30 1.54 4.34
CA HIS A 495 17.55 0.76 4.45
C HIS A 495 18.58 1.44 5.35
N LEU A 496 18.80 2.75 5.18
CA LEU A 496 19.74 3.53 5.99
C LEU A 496 19.29 3.62 7.45
N ILE A 497 17.98 3.83 7.70
CA ILE A 497 17.39 3.83 9.05
C ILE A 497 17.59 2.46 9.72
N ASN A 498 17.23 1.37 9.03
CA ASN A 498 17.39 0.01 9.58
C ASN A 498 18.85 -0.31 9.91
N TYR A 499 19.81 0.16 9.11
CA TYR A 499 21.23 0.01 9.39
C TYR A 499 21.65 0.68 10.70
N LEU A 500 21.04 1.82 11.06
CA LEU A 500 21.33 2.55 12.29
C LEU A 500 20.66 1.95 13.53
N ILE A 501 19.43 1.39 13.40
CA ILE A 501 18.60 1.01 14.56
C ILE A 501 18.56 -0.48 14.85
N ILE A 502 19.03 -1.34 13.92
CA ILE A 502 19.03 -2.79 14.07
C ILE A 502 20.46 -3.25 14.36
N GLU A 503 20.69 -3.82 15.54
CA GLU A 503 21.98 -4.38 15.98
C GLU A 503 22.35 -5.73 15.29
#